data_49ed4720e31f1c4ae335cb5b17010198
#
_entry.id   49ed4720e31f1c4ae335cb5b17010198
#
_cell.length_a   1.000
_cell.length_b   1.000
_cell.length_c   1.000
_cell.angle_alpha   90.00
_cell.angle_beta   90.00
_cell.angle_gamma   90.00
#
_symmetry.space_group_name_H-M   'P 1'
#
loop_
_entity.id
_entity.type
_entity.pdbx_description
1 polymer ?
#
loop_
_entity_poly.entity_id
_entity_poly.type
_entity_poly.pdbx_seq_one_letter_code
_entity_poly.pdbx_strand_id
1 'polypeptide(L)'
;MGEAYRIMKLEQAEEMKRERRLRDRLLEGIRKNIPEVVINGDMEHRACTNLNVSFKYIEGESLMMAVKDLAVSSGSACTSASLEPSYVLKALGRDDELAHSSIRFTLGRFTTEEEIDFAIETLTREVARLREMSPLWEMHKEGVNLADVKWSEH
;
A
#
# COMPACT_ATOMS: atom_id res chain seq x y z
N MET A 1 -14.94 17.21 -22.66
CA MET A 1 -15.75 16.33 -21.75
C MET A 1 -16.59 15.34 -22.52
N GLY A 2 -17.43 15.69 -23.51
CA GLY A 2 -18.32 14.76 -24.21
C GLY A 2 -17.63 13.59 -24.88
N GLU A 3 -16.49 13.78 -25.55
CA GLU A 3 -15.72 12.69 -26.17
C GLU A 3 -15.13 11.72 -25.14
N ALA A 4 -14.58 12.22 -24.03
CA ALA A 4 -14.08 11.37 -22.97
C ALA A 4 -15.21 10.49 -22.37
N TYR A 5 -16.40 11.04 -22.22
CA TYR A 5 -17.57 10.31 -21.74
C TYR A 5 -18.02 9.24 -22.75
N ARG A 6 -17.96 9.54 -24.04
CA ARG A 6 -18.29 8.60 -25.12
C ARG A 6 -17.32 7.41 -25.11
N ILE A 7 -16.02 7.67 -25.01
CA ILE A 7 -14.98 6.64 -24.93
C ILE A 7 -15.19 5.77 -23.69
N MET A 8 -15.36 6.40 -22.53
CA MET A 8 -15.61 5.68 -21.27
C MET A 8 -16.81 4.74 -21.39
N LYS A 9 -17.94 5.20 -21.97
CA LYS A 9 -19.13 4.38 -22.14
C LYS A 9 -18.90 3.14 -23.01
N LEU A 10 -18.00 3.21 -23.97
CA LEU A 10 -17.68 2.10 -24.88
C LEU A 10 -16.67 1.12 -24.27
N GLU A 11 -15.69 1.60 -23.54
CA GLU A 11 -14.50 0.84 -23.17
C GLU A 11 -14.45 0.45 -21.69
N GLN A 12 -15.22 1.13 -20.80
CA GLN A 12 -15.13 0.98 -19.35
C GLN A 12 -15.25 -0.47 -18.89
N ALA A 13 -16.15 -1.26 -19.46
CA ALA A 13 -16.40 -2.62 -18.99
C ALA A 13 -15.17 -3.54 -19.16
N GLU A 14 -14.50 -3.46 -20.31
CA GLU A 14 -13.29 -4.25 -20.59
C GLU A 14 -12.09 -3.67 -19.83
N GLU A 15 -11.99 -2.36 -19.74
CA GLU A 15 -10.95 -1.68 -18.99
C GLU A 15 -10.99 -2.05 -17.49
N MET A 16 -12.17 -2.02 -16.87
CA MET A 16 -12.33 -2.43 -15.47
C MET A 16 -11.95 -3.89 -15.22
N LYS A 17 -12.21 -4.79 -16.18
CA LYS A 17 -11.78 -6.20 -16.05
C LYS A 17 -10.26 -6.31 -16.09
N ARG A 18 -9.62 -5.60 -17.01
CA ARG A 18 -8.16 -5.56 -17.16
C ARG A 18 -7.50 -4.98 -15.90
N GLU A 19 -7.98 -3.83 -15.45
CA GLU A 19 -7.44 -3.14 -14.26
C GLU A 19 -7.61 -3.99 -13.00
N ARG A 20 -8.76 -4.66 -12.83
CA ARG A 20 -8.98 -5.60 -11.72
C ARG A 20 -7.95 -6.73 -11.76
N ARG A 21 -7.70 -7.33 -12.92
CA ARG A 21 -6.70 -8.39 -13.08
C ARG A 21 -5.29 -7.89 -12.69
N LEU A 22 -4.91 -6.70 -13.13
CA LEU A 22 -3.61 -6.10 -12.77
C LEU A 22 -3.50 -5.81 -11.28
N ARG A 23 -4.57 -5.26 -10.67
CA ARG A 23 -4.63 -5.05 -9.22
C ARG A 23 -4.49 -6.36 -8.45
N ASP A 24 -5.19 -7.39 -8.87
CA ASP A 24 -5.15 -8.70 -8.21
C ASP A 24 -3.77 -9.34 -8.36
N ARG A 25 -3.10 -9.20 -9.53
CA ARG A 25 -1.70 -9.59 -9.73
C ARG A 25 -0.76 -8.87 -8.75
N LEU A 26 -0.91 -7.55 -8.60
CA LEU A 26 -0.15 -6.78 -7.63
C LEU A 26 -0.36 -7.30 -6.20
N LEU A 27 -1.60 -7.51 -5.81
CA LEU A 27 -1.96 -8.02 -4.49
C LEU A 27 -1.36 -9.40 -4.22
N GLU A 28 -1.49 -10.32 -5.16
CA GLU A 28 -0.92 -11.68 -5.05
C GLU A 28 0.60 -11.64 -4.96
N GLY A 29 1.25 -10.81 -5.78
CA GLY A 29 2.70 -10.62 -5.75
C GLY A 29 3.17 -10.07 -4.41
N ILE A 30 2.50 -9.07 -3.86
CA ILE A 30 2.80 -8.52 -2.53
C ILE A 30 2.64 -9.60 -1.46
N ARG A 31 1.50 -10.29 -1.41
CA ARG A 31 1.23 -11.33 -0.40
C ARG A 31 2.22 -12.49 -0.44
N LYS A 32 2.64 -12.87 -1.64
CA LYS A 32 3.58 -14.00 -1.83
C LYS A 32 5.00 -13.67 -1.37
N ASN A 33 5.44 -12.44 -1.62
CA ASN A 33 6.85 -12.07 -1.46
C ASN A 33 7.12 -11.24 -0.19
N ILE A 34 6.10 -10.60 0.39
CA ILE A 34 6.25 -9.70 1.52
C ILE A 34 5.37 -10.19 2.68
N PRO A 35 5.95 -10.79 3.72
CA PRO A 35 5.19 -11.18 4.91
C PRO A 35 4.72 -9.94 5.69
N GLU A 36 3.83 -10.14 6.66
CA GLU A 36 3.38 -9.11 7.58
C GLU A 36 2.85 -7.85 6.88
N VAL A 37 1.96 -8.04 5.89
CA VAL A 37 1.21 -6.97 5.22
C VAL A 37 -0.27 -7.02 5.60
N VAL A 38 -0.90 -5.88 5.65
CA VAL A 38 -2.34 -5.74 5.94
C VAL A 38 -3.02 -5.04 4.78
N ILE A 39 -4.06 -5.65 4.22
CA ILE A 39 -4.88 -5.03 3.18
C ILE A 39 -5.95 -4.17 3.85
N ASN A 40 -6.03 -2.92 3.46
CA ASN A 40 -6.97 -1.97 4.02
C ASN A 40 -8.24 -1.88 3.18
N GLY A 41 -9.39 -1.95 3.85
CA GLY A 41 -10.71 -1.89 3.24
C GLY A 41 -11.16 -3.22 2.61
N ASP A 42 -12.39 -3.22 2.14
CA ASP A 42 -13.03 -4.36 1.52
C ASP A 42 -12.51 -4.60 0.09
N MET A 43 -12.31 -5.85 -0.33
CA MET A 43 -11.79 -6.19 -1.66
C MET A 43 -12.88 -6.32 -2.72
N GLU A 44 -14.13 -6.55 -2.32
CA GLU A 44 -15.27 -6.68 -3.24
C GLU A 44 -15.89 -5.32 -3.55
N HIS A 45 -16.03 -4.47 -2.52
CA HIS A 45 -16.71 -3.17 -2.59
C HIS A 45 -15.72 -2.00 -2.72
N ARG A 46 -14.76 -2.09 -3.66
CA ARG A 46 -13.81 -1.01 -3.95
C ARG A 46 -13.69 -0.74 -5.45
N ALA A 47 -13.12 0.42 -5.78
CA ALA A 47 -12.72 0.71 -7.16
C ALA A 47 -11.74 -0.37 -7.66
N CYS A 48 -11.95 -0.85 -8.90
CA CYS A 48 -11.14 -1.93 -9.49
C CYS A 48 -9.65 -1.56 -9.60
N THR A 49 -9.35 -0.27 -9.69
CA THR A 49 -7.99 0.28 -9.82
C THR A 49 -7.27 0.50 -8.50
N ASN A 50 -7.96 0.38 -7.35
CA ASN A 50 -7.43 0.80 -6.06
C ASN A 50 -6.97 -0.40 -5.23
N LEU A 51 -5.78 -0.29 -4.64
CA LEU A 51 -5.26 -1.18 -3.61
C LEU A 51 -4.59 -0.33 -2.53
N ASN A 52 -4.94 -0.56 -1.26
CA ASN A 52 -4.26 0.08 -0.13
C ASN A 52 -3.69 -1.01 0.79
N VAL A 53 -2.40 -0.93 1.06
CA VAL A 53 -1.64 -1.93 1.82
C VAL A 53 -0.82 -1.23 2.89
N SER A 54 -0.89 -1.71 4.12
CA SER A 54 0.02 -1.34 5.21
C SER A 54 1.11 -2.39 5.36
N PHE A 55 2.34 -1.94 5.57
CA PHE A 55 3.52 -2.77 5.73
C PHE A 55 4.01 -2.66 7.17
N LYS A 56 3.85 -3.71 7.97
CA LYS A 56 4.25 -3.70 9.37
C LYS A 56 5.77 -3.61 9.54
N TYR A 57 6.17 -3.00 10.65
CA TYR A 57 7.57 -2.89 11.12
C TYR A 57 8.47 -2.02 10.25
N ILE A 58 7.88 -1.12 9.48
CA ILE A 58 8.61 -0.08 8.74
C ILE A 58 7.86 1.25 8.84
N GLU A 59 8.62 2.31 8.76
CA GLU A 59 8.10 3.67 8.72
C GLU A 59 7.67 4.04 7.30
N GLY A 60 6.46 4.59 7.13
CA GLY A 60 5.83 4.80 5.84
C GLY A 60 6.52 5.83 4.95
N GLU A 61 7.07 6.89 5.53
CA GLU A 61 7.81 7.91 4.77
C GLU A 61 9.10 7.32 4.20
N SER A 62 9.81 6.52 5.01
CA SER A 62 11.01 5.81 4.57
C SER A 62 10.71 4.87 3.40
N LEU A 63 9.55 4.17 3.45
CA LEU A 63 9.13 3.32 2.34
C LEU A 63 8.77 4.14 1.11
N MET A 64 8.05 5.26 1.25
CA MET A 64 7.73 6.15 0.15
C MET A 64 8.97 6.70 -0.55
N MET A 65 10.01 7.08 0.23
CA MET A 65 11.29 7.54 -0.31
C MET A 65 12.06 6.41 -1.01
N ALA A 66 11.99 5.18 -0.49
CA ALA A 66 12.68 4.03 -1.06
C ALA A 66 12.09 3.60 -2.41
N VAL A 67 10.77 3.74 -2.57
CA VAL A 67 10.06 3.35 -3.82
C VAL A 67 9.82 4.54 -4.76
N LYS A 68 10.74 5.50 -4.80
CA LYS A 68 10.66 6.74 -5.60
C LYS A 68 10.39 6.53 -7.11
N ASP A 69 10.73 5.35 -7.61
CA ASP A 69 10.51 4.97 -9.02
C ASP A 69 9.06 4.51 -9.28
N LEU A 70 8.25 4.43 -8.23
CA LEU A 70 6.83 4.10 -8.31
C LEU A 70 5.97 5.35 -8.01
N ALA A 71 5.03 5.66 -8.89
CA ALA A 71 4.05 6.72 -8.67
C ALA A 71 2.93 6.22 -7.74
N VAL A 72 3.19 6.25 -6.44
CA VAL A 72 2.26 5.83 -5.37
C VAL A 72 1.94 6.99 -4.43
N SER A 73 1.01 6.81 -3.53
CA SER A 73 0.69 7.84 -2.53
C SER A 73 0.52 7.22 -1.14
N SER A 74 0.86 8.01 -0.11
CA SER A 74 0.49 7.67 1.27
C SER A 74 -1.02 7.79 1.47
N GLY A 75 -1.56 7.13 2.49
CA GLY A 75 -2.98 7.24 2.84
C GLY A 75 -3.42 8.65 3.28
N SER A 76 -2.47 9.53 3.57
CA SER A 76 -2.66 10.85 4.20
C SER A 76 -2.33 12.02 3.28
N ALA A 77 -2.78 11.99 2.03
CA ALA A 77 -2.44 13.03 1.03
C ALA A 77 -2.90 14.46 1.39
N CYS A 78 -3.88 14.62 2.27
CA CYS A 78 -4.40 15.94 2.67
C CYS A 78 -3.79 16.49 3.97
N THR A 79 -3.04 15.69 4.71
CA THR A 79 -2.44 16.05 6.00
C THR A 79 -0.92 16.01 5.97
N SER A 80 -0.31 16.22 4.81
CA SER A 80 1.15 16.29 4.66
C SER A 80 1.83 17.40 5.52
N ALA A 81 1.05 18.27 6.12
CA ALA A 81 1.50 19.26 7.10
C ALA A 81 1.23 18.85 8.57
N SER A 82 0.48 17.78 8.83
CA SER A 82 0.24 17.22 10.16
C SER A 82 0.69 15.76 10.18
N LEU A 83 1.38 15.39 11.25
CA LEU A 83 1.79 13.99 11.51
C LEU A 83 0.61 13.06 11.84
N GLU A 84 -0.62 13.47 11.55
CA GLU A 84 -1.81 12.68 11.87
C GLU A 84 -2.05 11.59 10.84
N PRO A 85 -2.30 10.36 11.30
CA PRO A 85 -2.62 9.25 10.41
C PRO A 85 -3.99 9.44 9.74
N SER A 86 -4.18 8.81 8.59
CA SER A 86 -5.43 8.88 7.82
C SER A 86 -6.65 8.53 8.67
N TYR A 87 -7.58 9.47 8.85
CA TYR A 87 -8.85 9.23 9.54
C TYR A 87 -9.68 8.12 8.89
N VAL A 88 -9.52 7.89 7.58
CA VAL A 88 -10.19 6.79 6.87
C VAL A 88 -9.65 5.45 7.35
N LEU A 89 -8.33 5.32 7.49
CA LEU A 89 -7.72 4.07 7.98
C LEU A 89 -8.05 3.83 9.45
N LYS A 90 -8.09 4.88 10.27
CA LYS A 90 -8.58 4.79 11.65
C LYS A 90 -10.03 4.30 11.71
N ALA A 91 -10.90 4.82 10.86
CA ALA A 91 -12.30 4.38 10.76
C ALA A 91 -12.43 2.91 10.30
N LEU A 92 -11.45 2.40 9.56
CA LEU A 92 -11.33 0.98 9.21
C LEU A 92 -10.73 0.12 10.33
N GLY A 93 -10.52 0.67 11.53
CA GLY A 93 -9.99 -0.04 12.69
C GLY A 93 -8.48 -0.28 12.64
N ARG A 94 -7.73 0.53 11.86
CA ARG A 94 -6.26 0.49 11.88
C ARG A 94 -5.73 1.37 13.00
N ASP A 95 -4.73 0.85 13.71
CA ASP A 95 -3.93 1.65 14.64
C ASP A 95 -3.07 2.67 13.89
N ASP A 96 -2.45 3.57 14.62
CA ASP A 96 -1.67 4.66 14.05
C ASP A 96 -0.45 4.15 13.28
N GLU A 97 0.22 3.11 13.77
CA GLU A 97 1.37 2.50 13.11
C GLU A 97 1.01 1.93 11.73
N LEU A 98 -0.06 1.13 11.65
CA LEU A 98 -0.54 0.58 10.39
C LEU A 98 -1.06 1.66 9.44
N ALA A 99 -1.68 2.70 9.97
CA ALA A 99 -2.17 3.81 9.16
C ALA A 99 -1.01 4.61 8.55
N HIS A 100 0.06 4.84 9.31
CA HIS A 100 1.27 5.53 8.82
C HIS A 100 2.05 4.71 7.79
N SER A 101 2.14 3.39 7.97
CA SER A 101 2.87 2.49 7.05
C SER A 101 2.08 2.12 5.79
N SER A 102 0.97 2.78 5.51
CA SER A 102 0.11 2.46 4.38
C SER A 102 0.53 3.15 3.08
N ILE A 103 0.51 2.38 1.99
CA ILE A 103 0.64 2.89 0.63
C ILE A 103 -0.63 2.61 -0.15
N ARG A 104 -1.10 3.63 -0.88
CA ARG A 104 -2.19 3.50 -1.84
C ARG A 104 -1.63 3.38 -3.25
N PHE A 105 -1.90 2.25 -3.87
CA PHE A 105 -1.64 1.99 -5.28
C PHE A 105 -2.91 2.29 -6.08
N THR A 106 -2.76 3.03 -7.17
CA THR A 106 -3.85 3.31 -8.09
C THR A 106 -3.38 3.01 -9.51
N LEU A 107 -4.01 2.04 -10.14
CA LEU A 107 -3.72 1.65 -11.50
C LEU A 107 -4.51 2.51 -12.46
N GLY A 108 -4.00 2.68 -13.67
CA GLY A 108 -4.66 3.46 -14.72
C GLY A 108 -4.80 2.69 -16.02
N ARG A 109 -5.43 3.36 -16.97
CA ARG A 109 -5.70 2.85 -18.33
C ARG A 109 -4.45 2.30 -19.02
N PHE A 110 -3.30 2.90 -18.81
CA PHE A 110 -2.06 2.54 -19.50
C PHE A 110 -1.10 1.68 -18.67
N THR A 111 -1.48 1.34 -17.44
CA THR A 111 -0.67 0.45 -16.59
C THR A 111 -0.53 -0.92 -17.24
N THR A 112 0.69 -1.43 -17.31
CA THR A 112 1.03 -2.71 -17.94
C THR A 112 1.34 -3.79 -16.93
N GLU A 113 1.41 -5.05 -17.37
CA GLU A 113 1.81 -6.18 -16.50
C GLU A 113 3.27 -6.06 -16.07
N GLU A 114 4.15 -5.58 -16.96
CA GLU A 114 5.56 -5.35 -16.69
C GLU A 114 5.77 -4.28 -15.60
N GLU A 115 4.96 -3.21 -15.60
CA GLU A 115 4.99 -2.19 -14.56
C GLU A 115 4.52 -2.77 -13.21
N ILE A 116 3.53 -3.66 -13.21
CA ILE A 116 3.09 -4.35 -11.99
C ILE A 116 4.19 -5.27 -11.45
N ASP A 117 4.85 -6.04 -12.32
CA ASP A 117 5.95 -6.92 -11.93
C ASP A 117 7.14 -6.12 -11.38
N PHE A 118 7.49 -5.02 -12.02
CA PHE A 118 8.49 -4.07 -11.53
C PHE A 118 8.14 -3.50 -10.14
N ALA A 119 6.86 -3.15 -9.94
CA ALA A 119 6.39 -2.67 -8.65
C ALA A 119 6.52 -3.74 -7.55
N ILE A 120 6.15 -4.99 -7.84
CA ILE A 120 6.28 -6.12 -6.91
C ILE A 120 7.74 -6.34 -6.53
N GLU A 121 8.64 -6.36 -7.52
CA GLU A 121 10.08 -6.56 -7.30
C GLU A 121 10.68 -5.42 -6.45
N THR A 122 10.37 -4.18 -6.80
CA THR A 122 10.83 -2.99 -6.08
C THR A 122 10.34 -2.98 -4.64
N LEU A 123 9.05 -3.22 -4.41
CA LEU A 123 8.48 -3.30 -3.07
C LEU A 123 9.14 -4.42 -2.25
N THR A 124 9.30 -5.60 -2.83
CA THR A 124 9.90 -6.75 -2.15
C THR A 124 11.31 -6.43 -1.67
N ARG A 125 12.13 -5.84 -2.55
CA ARG A 125 13.52 -5.45 -2.23
C ARG A 125 13.56 -4.37 -1.15
N GLU A 126 12.79 -3.30 -1.31
CA GLU A 126 12.88 -2.14 -0.41
C GLU A 126 12.27 -2.42 0.96
N VAL A 127 11.17 -3.17 1.03
CA VAL A 127 10.58 -3.59 2.31
C VAL A 127 11.55 -4.49 3.07
N ALA A 128 12.19 -5.46 2.41
CA ALA A 128 13.18 -6.31 3.06
C ALA A 128 14.35 -5.47 3.61
N ARG A 129 14.89 -4.56 2.81
CA ARG A 129 16.00 -3.66 3.20
C ARG A 129 15.63 -2.77 4.41
N LEU A 130 14.43 -2.18 4.41
CA LEU A 130 13.98 -1.31 5.49
C LEU A 130 13.74 -2.10 6.79
N ARG A 131 13.18 -3.30 6.68
CA ARG A 131 13.00 -4.19 7.84
C ARG A 131 14.31 -4.62 8.48
N GLU A 132 15.35 -4.89 7.69
CA GLU A 132 16.68 -5.21 8.22
C GLU A 132 17.28 -4.08 9.07
N MET A 133 16.84 -2.84 8.84
CA MET A 133 17.26 -1.67 9.63
C MET A 133 16.28 -1.34 10.78
N SER A 134 15.18 -2.06 10.89
CA SER A 134 14.13 -1.78 11.88
C SER A 134 14.30 -2.61 13.15
N PRO A 135 14.50 -1.98 14.32
CA PRO A 135 14.52 -2.69 15.60
C PRO A 135 13.22 -3.47 15.87
N LEU A 136 12.08 -2.94 15.40
CA LEU A 136 10.76 -3.60 15.56
C LEU A 136 10.70 -4.93 14.82
N TRP A 137 11.35 -5.01 13.67
CA TRP A 137 11.43 -6.25 12.89
C TRP A 137 12.30 -7.30 13.58
N GLU A 138 13.41 -6.90 14.20
CA GLU A 138 14.25 -7.81 14.99
C GLU A 138 13.49 -8.36 16.19
N MET A 139 12.83 -7.49 16.97
CA MET A 139 11.98 -7.90 18.09
C MET A 139 10.87 -8.86 17.67
N HIS A 140 10.23 -8.62 16.52
CA HIS A 140 9.23 -9.52 15.96
C HIS A 140 9.81 -10.92 15.63
N LYS A 141 11.00 -10.98 15.02
CA LYS A 141 11.70 -12.25 14.72
C LYS A 141 12.06 -13.03 15.97
N GLU A 142 12.37 -12.32 17.05
CA GLU A 142 12.68 -12.90 18.37
C GLU A 142 11.42 -13.34 19.14
N GLY A 143 10.23 -13.12 18.58
CA GLY A 143 8.97 -13.50 19.20
C GLY A 143 8.50 -12.55 20.30
N VAL A 144 9.08 -11.37 20.40
CA VAL A 144 8.64 -10.34 21.36
C VAL A 144 7.29 -9.78 20.92
N ASN A 145 6.31 -9.83 21.82
CA ASN A 145 5.02 -9.19 21.57
C ASN A 145 5.16 -7.66 21.78
N LEU A 146 5.11 -6.90 20.71
CA LEU A 146 5.28 -5.44 20.75
C LEU A 146 4.20 -4.72 21.58
N ALA A 147 3.03 -5.33 21.75
CA ALA A 147 1.96 -4.79 22.60
C ALA A 147 2.34 -4.79 24.11
N ASP A 148 3.28 -5.63 24.50
CA ASP A 148 3.75 -5.75 25.89
C ASP A 148 4.97 -4.85 26.19
N VAL A 149 5.53 -4.21 25.18
CA VAL A 149 6.68 -3.30 25.31
C VAL A 149 6.23 -1.95 25.82
N LYS A 150 6.61 -1.61 27.05
CA LYS A 150 6.39 -0.26 27.59
C LYS A 150 7.40 0.71 26.97
N TRP A 151 6.95 1.51 26.03
CA TRP A 151 7.73 2.62 25.50
C TRP A 151 7.81 3.70 26.58
N SER A 152 9.02 4.05 27.04
CA SER A 152 9.20 5.19 27.92
C SER A 152 8.93 6.48 27.14
N GLU A 153 7.88 7.19 27.50
CA GLU A 153 7.64 8.55 27.03
C GLU A 153 8.81 9.43 27.54
N HIS A 154 9.55 10.01 26.61
CA HIS A 154 10.56 11.06 26.87
C HIS A 154 10.04 12.39 26.38
#